data_f0ddbb382237887a9ccd4341eb090c10
#
_entry.id   f0ddbb382237887a9ccd4341eb090c10
#
_cell.length_a   1.000
_cell.length_b   1.000
_cell.length_c   1.000
_cell.angle_alpha   90.00
_cell.angle_beta   90.00
_cell.angle_gamma   90.00
#
_symmetry.space_group_name_H-M   'P 1'
#
loop_
_entity.id
_entity.type
_entity.pdbx_description
1 polymer ?
#
loop_
_entity_poly.entity_id
_entity_poly.type
_entity_poly.pdbx_seq_one_letter_code
_entity_poly.pdbx_strand_id
1 'polypeptide(L)'
;QQSPQIVNFFNGIWLEWFAFMKIINFFKEENIKFSGARCLTIDFSNDDHFELDNFFLIQNKIPVCIECKSKEFRQELEKYAKIRKRIGLEKNNFLLCVADLSDDQAQGLTSMYEITFVNEKNLLQHVKELISS
;
A
#
# COMPACT_ATOMS: atom_id res chain seq x y z
N GLN A 1 -9.50 30.03 -2.90
CA GLN A 1 -8.26 29.32 -3.20
C GLN A 1 -7.81 28.47 -2.02
N GLN A 2 -7.60 27.20 -2.23
CA GLN A 2 -7.23 26.28 -1.16
C GLN A 2 -5.72 26.22 -0.99
N SER A 3 -5.28 25.99 0.27
CA SER A 3 -3.86 25.83 0.55
C SER A 3 -3.32 24.51 -0.03
N PRO A 4 -2.01 24.44 -0.36
CA PRO A 4 -1.42 23.19 -0.82
C PRO A 4 -1.58 22.03 0.15
N GLN A 5 -1.55 22.28 1.47
CA GLN A 5 -1.73 21.22 2.46
C GLN A 5 -3.12 20.61 2.38
N ILE A 6 -4.17 21.42 2.19
CA ILE A 6 -5.54 20.93 2.07
C ILE A 6 -5.68 20.07 0.80
N VAL A 7 -5.14 20.55 -0.31
CA VAL A 7 -5.19 19.81 -1.58
C VAL A 7 -4.49 18.46 -1.43
N ASN A 8 -3.30 18.43 -0.81
CA ASN A 8 -2.55 17.20 -0.60
C ASN A 8 -3.30 16.23 0.32
N PHE A 9 -3.98 16.74 1.34
CA PHE A 9 -4.77 15.92 2.25
C PHE A 9 -5.89 15.21 1.49
N PHE A 10 -6.66 15.93 0.68
CA PHE A 10 -7.74 15.33 -0.11
C PHE A 10 -7.21 14.33 -1.14
N ASN A 11 -6.10 14.64 -1.79
CA ASN A 11 -5.50 13.73 -2.76
C ASN A 11 -5.04 12.44 -2.10
N GLY A 12 -4.50 12.52 -0.90
CA GLY A 12 -4.09 11.34 -0.13
C GLY A 12 -5.28 10.45 0.23
N ILE A 13 -6.36 11.04 0.73
CA ILE A 13 -7.58 10.30 1.07
C ILE A 13 -8.18 9.66 -0.18
N TRP A 14 -8.24 10.40 -1.28
CA TRP A 14 -8.79 9.87 -2.53
C TRP A 14 -8.00 8.65 -3.00
N LEU A 15 -6.67 8.72 -2.94
CA LEU A 15 -5.82 7.62 -3.38
C LEU A 15 -6.01 6.37 -2.52
N GLU A 16 -6.12 6.54 -1.18
CA GLU A 16 -6.39 5.42 -0.28
C GLU A 16 -7.71 4.73 -0.62
N TRP A 17 -8.78 5.50 -0.81
CA TRP A 17 -10.07 4.96 -1.18
C TRP A 17 -10.04 4.30 -2.55
N PHE A 18 -9.39 4.93 -3.51
CA PHE A 18 -9.25 4.40 -4.86
C PHE A 18 -8.60 3.01 -4.82
N ALA A 19 -7.47 2.91 -4.13
CA ALA A 19 -6.73 1.66 -4.02
C ALA A 19 -7.58 0.58 -3.35
N PHE A 20 -8.22 0.93 -2.23
CA PHE A 20 -9.03 -0.01 -1.47
C PHE A 20 -10.19 -0.55 -2.32
N MET A 21 -10.95 0.34 -2.95
CA MET A 21 -12.12 -0.05 -3.73
C MET A 21 -11.73 -0.84 -4.99
N LYS A 22 -10.64 -0.46 -5.63
CA LYS A 22 -10.19 -1.17 -6.81
C LYS A 22 -9.88 -2.64 -6.51
N ILE A 23 -9.22 -2.88 -5.39
CA ILE A 23 -8.85 -4.24 -4.99
C ILE A 23 -10.08 -5.02 -4.54
N ILE A 24 -10.97 -4.41 -3.74
CA ILE A 24 -12.20 -5.08 -3.30
C ILE A 24 -13.07 -5.47 -4.48
N ASN A 25 -13.23 -4.57 -5.45
CA ASN A 25 -14.04 -4.86 -6.63
C ASN A 25 -13.46 -6.04 -7.41
N PHE A 26 -12.14 -6.10 -7.56
CA PHE A 26 -11.49 -7.22 -8.20
C PHE A 26 -11.76 -8.52 -7.45
N PHE A 27 -11.61 -8.54 -6.12
CA PHE A 27 -11.88 -9.74 -5.33
C PHE A 27 -13.34 -10.21 -5.50
N LYS A 28 -14.29 -9.29 -5.50
CA LYS A 28 -15.71 -9.62 -5.67
C LYS A 28 -15.99 -10.18 -7.05
N GLU A 29 -15.43 -9.55 -8.09
CA GLU A 29 -15.64 -10.01 -9.47
C GLU A 29 -15.08 -11.41 -9.70
N GLU A 30 -13.96 -11.73 -9.05
CA GLU A 30 -13.29 -13.03 -9.24
C GLU A 30 -13.62 -14.03 -8.13
N ASN A 31 -14.58 -13.71 -7.25
CA ASN A 31 -14.96 -14.58 -6.13
C ASN A 31 -13.78 -14.99 -5.25
N ILE A 32 -12.86 -14.05 -5.01
CA ILE A 32 -11.70 -14.30 -4.16
C ILE A 32 -12.07 -13.97 -2.72
N LYS A 33 -11.86 -14.92 -1.81
CA LYS A 33 -12.11 -14.71 -0.39
C LYS A 33 -11.04 -13.78 0.20
N PHE A 34 -11.46 -12.78 0.98
CA PHE A 34 -10.53 -11.83 1.59
C PHE A 34 -11.12 -11.23 2.86
N SER A 35 -10.22 -10.71 3.69
CA SER A 35 -10.55 -9.79 4.77
C SER A 35 -9.75 -8.53 4.53
N GLY A 36 -10.33 -7.36 4.81
CA GLY A 36 -9.64 -6.11 4.56
C GLY A 36 -9.97 -5.08 5.64
N ALA A 37 -9.03 -4.17 5.88
CA ALA A 37 -9.21 -3.08 6.82
C ALA A 37 -8.51 -1.84 6.31
N ARG A 38 -9.11 -0.67 6.57
CA ARG A 38 -8.53 0.64 6.33
C ARG A 38 -8.13 1.26 7.66
N CYS A 39 -7.07 2.04 7.67
CA CYS A 39 -6.63 2.78 8.85
C CYS A 39 -6.42 1.84 10.05
N LEU A 40 -5.76 0.72 9.79
CA LEU A 40 -5.49 -0.28 10.81
C LEU A 40 -4.34 0.17 11.70
N THR A 41 -4.58 0.27 13.02
CA THR A 41 -3.54 0.63 13.97
C THR A 41 -2.90 -0.63 14.53
N ILE A 42 -1.57 -0.68 14.50
CA ILE A 42 -0.80 -1.77 15.08
C ILE A 42 -0.05 -1.21 16.28
N ASP A 43 -0.28 -1.82 17.45
CA ASP A 43 0.41 -1.45 18.68
C ASP A 43 1.49 -2.49 18.99
N PHE A 44 2.69 -2.02 19.25
CA PHE A 44 3.81 -2.89 19.62
C PHE A 44 4.05 -2.81 21.13
N SER A 45 4.70 -3.83 21.67
CA SER A 45 4.89 -3.98 23.10
C SER A 45 5.74 -2.87 23.77
N ASN A 46 6.47 -2.10 22.98
CA ASN A 46 7.28 -0.98 23.47
C ASN A 46 6.57 0.38 23.36
N ASP A 47 5.25 0.37 23.33
CA ASP A 47 4.39 1.56 23.18
C ASP A 47 4.49 2.25 21.83
N ASP A 48 5.24 1.70 20.87
CA ASP A 48 5.19 2.18 19.50
C ASP A 48 3.88 1.75 18.84
N HIS A 49 3.32 2.64 18.03
CA HIS A 49 2.15 2.30 17.23
C HIS A 49 2.35 2.83 15.81
N PHE A 50 1.68 2.18 14.89
CA PHE A 50 1.77 2.55 13.48
C PHE A 50 0.42 2.32 12.83
N GLU A 51 -0.01 3.25 11.97
CA GLU A 51 -1.26 3.13 11.23
C GLU A 51 -0.97 2.70 9.80
N LEU A 52 -1.63 1.62 9.37
CA LEU A 52 -1.56 1.15 8.00
C LEU A 52 -2.77 1.66 7.23
N ASP A 53 -2.53 2.20 6.02
CA ASP A 53 -3.61 2.76 5.21
C ASP A 53 -4.59 1.68 4.78
N ASN A 54 -4.10 0.61 4.18
CA ASN A 54 -4.93 -0.50 3.73
C ASN A 54 -4.21 -1.82 4.02
N PHE A 55 -4.94 -2.79 4.55
CA PHE A 55 -4.39 -4.12 4.82
C PHE A 55 -5.38 -5.18 4.38
N PHE A 56 -4.90 -6.19 3.68
CA PHE A 56 -5.72 -7.31 3.22
C PHE A 56 -5.09 -8.64 3.62
N LEU A 57 -5.94 -9.58 4.00
CA LEU A 57 -5.56 -10.99 4.11
C LEU A 57 -6.34 -11.74 3.04
N ILE A 58 -5.65 -12.22 2.03
CA ILE A 58 -6.25 -12.82 0.85
C ILE A 58 -6.25 -14.33 1.00
N GLN A 59 -7.42 -14.95 0.83
CA GLN A 59 -7.58 -16.42 0.92
C GLN A 59 -7.06 -16.99 2.23
N ASN A 60 -7.14 -16.21 3.31
CA ASN A 60 -6.66 -16.56 4.65
C ASN A 60 -5.17 -16.88 4.72
N LYS A 61 -4.37 -16.50 3.71
CA LYS A 61 -2.94 -16.83 3.73
C LYS A 61 -2.01 -15.77 3.17
N ILE A 62 -2.48 -14.86 2.32
CA ILE A 62 -1.61 -13.86 1.69
C ILE A 62 -1.86 -12.49 2.31
N PRO A 63 -0.98 -12.02 3.22
CA PRO A 63 -1.12 -10.68 3.76
C PRO A 63 -0.53 -9.65 2.79
N VAL A 64 -1.24 -8.55 2.57
CA VAL A 64 -0.78 -7.45 1.71
C VAL A 64 -1.07 -6.13 2.40
N CYS A 65 -0.06 -5.30 2.55
CA CYS A 65 -0.20 -3.95 3.05
C CYS A 65 -0.03 -2.97 1.90
N ILE A 66 -0.90 -1.97 1.80
CA ILE A 66 -0.82 -0.96 0.75
C ILE A 66 -0.87 0.42 1.39
N GLU A 67 0.29 1.08 1.39
CA GLU A 67 0.42 2.46 1.82
C GLU A 67 0.29 3.36 0.60
N CYS A 68 -0.34 4.52 0.77
CA CYS A 68 -0.62 5.42 -0.36
C CYS A 68 -0.02 6.80 -0.12
N LYS A 69 0.68 7.32 -1.12
CA LYS A 69 1.24 8.67 -1.10
C LYS A 69 0.96 9.36 -2.42
N SER A 70 0.45 10.59 -2.36
CA SER A 70 0.16 11.36 -3.56
C SER A 70 1.37 12.15 -4.08
N LYS A 71 2.34 12.43 -3.22
CA LYS A 71 3.54 13.20 -3.56
C LYS A 71 4.75 12.71 -2.78
N GLU A 72 5.33 13.55 -1.96
CA GLU A 72 6.59 13.29 -1.29
C GLU A 72 6.51 12.04 -0.40
N PHE A 73 7.33 11.04 -0.71
CA PHE A 73 7.35 9.78 0.01
C PHE A 73 8.74 9.43 0.55
N ARG A 74 9.80 10.08 0.03
CA ARG A 74 11.18 9.69 0.31
C ARG A 74 11.55 9.76 1.78
N GLN A 75 10.98 10.70 2.50
CA GLN A 75 11.26 10.86 3.93
C GLN A 75 10.71 9.72 4.78
N GLU A 76 9.78 8.95 4.24
CA GLU A 76 9.11 7.89 4.99
C GLU A 76 9.59 6.48 4.63
N LEU A 77 10.51 6.35 3.69
CA LEU A 77 10.93 5.03 3.19
C LEU A 77 11.57 4.17 4.27
N GLU A 78 12.40 4.77 5.12
CA GLU A 78 13.05 4.04 6.20
C GLU A 78 12.03 3.54 7.21
N LYS A 79 11.03 4.35 7.53
CA LYS A 79 9.94 3.99 8.41
C LYS A 79 9.14 2.80 7.86
N TYR A 80 8.81 2.84 6.58
CA TYR A 80 8.07 1.74 5.94
C TYR A 80 8.88 0.44 5.93
N ALA A 81 10.17 0.52 5.65
CA ALA A 81 11.02 -0.66 5.65
C ALA A 81 11.09 -1.30 7.04
N LYS A 82 11.19 -0.48 8.08
CA LYS A 82 11.18 -0.97 9.46
C LYS A 82 9.87 -1.64 9.82
N ILE A 83 8.74 -1.02 9.46
CA ILE A 83 7.42 -1.58 9.76
C ILE A 83 7.24 -2.90 9.04
N ARG A 84 7.61 -2.97 7.77
CA ARG A 84 7.52 -4.23 7.01
C ARG A 84 8.22 -5.37 7.74
N LYS A 85 9.45 -5.11 8.21
CA LYS A 85 10.23 -6.13 8.93
C LYS A 85 9.59 -6.50 10.26
N ARG A 86 9.08 -5.51 11.00
CA ARG A 86 8.47 -5.76 12.31
C ARG A 86 7.20 -6.59 12.22
N ILE A 87 6.38 -6.39 11.19
CA ILE A 87 5.16 -7.17 11.01
C ILE A 87 5.39 -8.45 10.21
N GLY A 88 6.61 -8.67 9.73
CA GLY A 88 6.99 -9.94 9.09
C GLY A 88 6.51 -10.10 7.66
N LEU A 89 6.25 -9.01 6.94
CA LEU A 89 5.83 -9.09 5.55
C LEU A 89 7.02 -9.21 4.61
N GLU A 90 6.84 -10.00 3.56
CA GLU A 90 7.79 -10.05 2.46
C GLU A 90 7.78 -8.73 1.69
N LYS A 91 8.87 -8.42 1.01
CA LYS A 91 8.99 -7.20 0.23
C LYS A 91 7.86 -7.04 -0.79
N ASN A 92 7.49 -8.12 -1.46
CA ASN A 92 6.44 -8.08 -2.49
C ASN A 92 5.05 -7.88 -1.92
N ASN A 93 4.89 -8.01 -0.60
CA ASN A 93 3.61 -7.90 0.08
C ASN A 93 3.41 -6.57 0.80
N PHE A 94 4.41 -5.70 0.76
CA PHE A 94 4.30 -4.34 1.31
C PHE A 94 4.45 -3.35 0.17
N LEU A 95 3.33 -2.75 -0.23
CA LEU A 95 3.25 -1.89 -1.41
C LEU A 95 3.15 -0.42 -1.00
N LEU A 96 3.94 0.42 -1.64
CA LEU A 96 3.76 1.86 -1.57
C LEU A 96 3.22 2.32 -2.91
N CYS A 97 1.95 2.72 -2.91
CA CYS A 97 1.27 3.21 -4.10
C CYS A 97 1.45 4.71 -4.19
N VAL A 98 2.18 5.16 -5.20
CA VAL A 98 2.47 6.58 -5.40
C VAL A 98 1.78 7.04 -6.69
N ALA A 99 0.90 8.04 -6.56
CA ALA A 99 0.17 8.56 -7.71
C ALA A 99 1.15 9.19 -8.72
N ASP A 100 0.86 8.97 -9.99
CA ASP A 100 1.61 9.54 -11.13
C ASP A 100 3.07 9.08 -11.26
N LEU A 101 3.47 8.10 -10.46
CA LEU A 101 4.79 7.47 -10.62
C LEU A 101 4.77 6.63 -11.90
N SER A 102 5.78 6.76 -12.76
CA SER A 102 5.84 5.92 -13.95
C SER A 102 6.18 4.48 -13.60
N ASP A 103 5.86 3.55 -14.50
CA ASP A 103 6.20 2.14 -14.30
C ASP A 103 7.71 1.95 -14.15
N ASP A 104 8.51 2.65 -14.96
CA ASP A 104 9.97 2.57 -14.88
C ASP A 104 10.49 3.11 -13.55
N GLN A 105 9.92 4.22 -13.07
CA GLN A 105 10.29 4.77 -11.77
C GLN A 105 9.93 3.80 -10.63
N ALA A 106 8.74 3.22 -10.69
CA ALA A 106 8.30 2.25 -9.69
C ALA A 106 9.23 1.04 -9.65
N GLN A 107 9.59 0.51 -10.80
CA GLN A 107 10.49 -0.63 -10.90
C GLN A 107 11.89 -0.28 -10.37
N GLY A 108 12.40 0.88 -10.73
CA GLY A 108 13.71 1.34 -10.26
C GLY A 108 13.76 1.50 -8.75
N LEU A 109 12.73 2.14 -8.18
CA LEU A 109 12.66 2.32 -6.73
C LEU A 109 12.50 0.98 -6.00
N THR A 110 11.72 0.06 -6.56
CA THR A 110 11.56 -1.27 -5.98
C THR A 110 12.90 -2.00 -5.93
N SER A 111 13.74 -1.85 -6.95
CA SER A 111 15.04 -2.52 -6.94
C SER A 111 16.03 -1.90 -5.94
N MET A 112 15.82 -0.63 -5.56
CA MET A 112 16.72 0.09 -4.64
C MET A 112 16.34 -0.02 -3.17
N TYR A 113 15.05 -0.19 -2.88
CA TYR A 113 14.56 -0.14 -1.50
C TYR A 113 13.93 -1.47 -1.09
N GLU A 114 13.61 -1.61 0.19
CA GLU A 114 13.12 -2.88 0.76
C GLU A 114 11.61 -2.99 0.80
N ILE A 115 10.91 -2.20 0.01
CA ILE A 115 9.45 -2.28 -0.19
C ILE A 115 9.18 -2.26 -1.69
N THR A 116 7.97 -2.57 -2.07
CA THR A 116 7.58 -2.58 -3.48
C THR A 116 6.81 -1.31 -3.83
N PHE A 117 7.25 -0.64 -4.88
CA PHE A 117 6.60 0.58 -5.36
C PHE A 117 5.66 0.24 -6.51
N VAL A 118 4.46 0.79 -6.45
CA VAL A 118 3.47 0.68 -7.52
C VAL A 118 2.84 2.05 -7.76
N ASN A 119 2.15 2.20 -8.86
CA ASN A 119 1.35 3.38 -9.14
C ASN A 119 -0.13 3.00 -9.19
N GLU A 120 -1.01 3.98 -9.37
CA GLU A 120 -2.45 3.74 -9.38
C GLU A 120 -2.89 2.86 -10.57
N LYS A 121 -2.06 2.74 -11.61
CA LYS A 121 -2.39 1.96 -12.80
C LYS A 121 -1.95 0.51 -12.71
N ASN A 122 -0.77 0.24 -12.11
CA ASN A 122 -0.22 -1.12 -12.05
C ASN A 122 -0.47 -1.82 -10.72
N LEU A 123 -1.10 -1.15 -9.77
CA LEU A 123 -1.40 -1.73 -8.45
C LEU A 123 -2.12 -3.06 -8.55
N LEU A 124 -3.20 -3.09 -9.33
CA LEU A 124 -4.03 -4.29 -9.43
C LEU A 124 -3.27 -5.45 -10.07
N GLN A 125 -2.46 -5.17 -11.08
CA GLN A 125 -1.66 -6.20 -11.71
C GLN A 125 -0.68 -6.83 -10.73
N HIS A 126 -0.06 -6.03 -9.87
CA HIS A 126 0.85 -6.55 -8.85
C HIS A 126 0.12 -7.47 -7.87
N VAL A 127 -1.08 -7.08 -7.42
CA VAL A 127 -1.89 -7.92 -6.53
C VAL A 127 -2.28 -9.23 -7.20
N LYS A 128 -2.63 -9.20 -8.48
CA LYS A 128 -2.93 -10.42 -9.25
C LYS A 128 -1.72 -11.36 -9.27
N GLU A 129 -0.54 -10.82 -9.46
CA GLU A 129 0.69 -11.63 -9.46
C GLU A 129 0.95 -12.28 -8.11
N LEU A 130 0.67 -11.57 -7.01
CA LEU A 130 0.81 -12.15 -5.67
C LEU A 130 -0.12 -13.33 -5.46
N ILE A 131 -1.32 -13.27 -5.99
CA ILE A 131 -2.32 -14.33 -5.82
C ILE A 131 -1.95 -15.56 -6.66
N SER A 132 -1.38 -15.33 -7.83
CA SER A 132 -1.09 -16.44 -8.78
C SER A 132 0.27 -17.10 -8.57
N SER A 133 1.09 -16.55 -7.69
CA SER A 133 2.42 -17.12 -7.44
C SER A 133 2.45 -18.22 -6.39
#